data_cdb75eea3cb9e1d4e0089fe78826d3f5
#
_entry.id   cdb75eea3cb9e1d4e0089fe78826d3f5
#
_cell.length_a   1.000
_cell.length_b   1.000
_cell.length_c   1.000
_cell.angle_alpha   90.00
_cell.angle_beta   90.00
_cell.angle_gamma   90.00
#
_symmetry.space_group_name_H-M   'P 1'
#
loop_
_entity.id
_entity.type
_entity.pdbx_description
1 polymer ?
#
loop_
_entity_poly.entity_id
_entity_poly.type
_entity_poly.pdbx_seq_one_letter_code
_entity_poly.pdbx_strand_id
1 'polypeptide(L)'
;MRFVIQRVMHSKVTINGEVRGQIGKGFMVLIGVGEEDTVEIADKMIHKMVNMRIFEDENGKTNLGLKEVGGSLLLISQFTLYADCKRGNRPSFIRAGAPDMAENLYKYIIARCKEHIDIVEQGEFGADMKVELVNDGPFTVILDLSLIH
;
A
#
# COMPACT_ATOMS: atom_id res chain seq x y z
N MET A 1 -10.41 -1.29 5.50
CA MET A 1 -9.17 -1.36 4.71
C MET A 1 -8.28 -0.20 5.07
N ARG A 2 -7.01 -0.44 5.19
CA ARG A 2 -6.03 0.61 5.51
C ARG A 2 -4.85 0.51 4.55
N PHE A 3 -4.47 1.64 3.98
CA PHE A 3 -3.25 1.77 3.20
C PHE A 3 -2.32 2.71 3.94
N VAL A 4 -1.09 2.28 4.16
CA VAL A 4 -0.02 3.16 4.61
C VAL A 4 0.87 3.38 3.41
N ILE A 5 0.82 4.60 2.87
CA ILE A 5 1.45 4.96 1.61
C ILE A 5 2.69 5.79 1.90
N GLN A 6 3.83 5.33 1.44
CA GLN A 6 5.08 6.07 1.57
C GLN A 6 5.60 6.46 0.19
N ARG A 7 5.80 7.76 -0.02
CA ARG A 7 6.40 8.26 -1.24
C ARG A 7 7.88 7.91 -1.20
N VAL A 8 8.37 7.24 -2.25
CA VAL A 8 9.73 6.70 -2.24
C VAL A 8 10.53 7.14 -3.47
N MET A 9 11.85 7.22 -3.29
CA MET A 9 12.79 7.33 -4.39
C MET A 9 13.02 5.96 -5.02
N HIS A 10 13.02 4.91 -4.20
CA HIS A 10 13.07 3.51 -4.61
C HIS A 10 12.67 2.63 -3.44
N SER A 11 12.26 1.41 -3.75
CA SER A 11 11.88 0.42 -2.75
C SER A 11 12.02 -0.98 -3.34
N LYS A 12 12.27 -1.97 -2.47
CA LYS A 12 12.31 -3.38 -2.90
C LYS A 12 11.86 -4.29 -1.77
N VAL A 13 11.36 -5.46 -2.15
CA VAL A 13 10.99 -6.53 -1.23
C VAL A 13 11.82 -7.76 -1.53
N THR A 14 12.40 -8.34 -0.48
CA THR A 14 13.24 -9.53 -0.54
C THR A 14 12.61 -10.64 0.29
N ILE A 15 12.57 -11.85 -0.27
CA ILE A 15 12.03 -13.04 0.38
C ILE A 15 13.07 -14.13 0.24
N ASN A 16 13.51 -14.71 1.37
CA ASN A 16 14.56 -15.75 1.40
C ASN A 16 15.82 -15.34 0.63
N GLY A 17 16.23 -14.09 0.79
CA GLY A 17 17.43 -13.57 0.14
C GLY A 17 17.28 -13.18 -1.32
N GLU A 18 16.09 -13.32 -1.89
CA GLU A 18 15.81 -13.07 -3.30
C GLU A 18 14.88 -11.88 -3.47
N VAL A 19 15.26 -10.93 -4.33
CA VAL A 19 14.42 -9.76 -4.63
C VAL A 19 13.21 -10.22 -5.44
N ARG A 20 12.01 -9.99 -4.90
CA ARG A 20 10.75 -10.38 -5.56
C ARG A 20 10.05 -9.24 -6.26
N GLY A 21 10.27 -8.02 -5.82
CA GLY A 21 9.72 -6.83 -6.43
C GLY A 21 10.61 -5.64 -6.14
N GLN A 22 10.68 -4.72 -7.10
CA GLN A 22 11.53 -3.54 -6.97
C GLN A 22 10.98 -2.42 -7.83
N ILE A 23 10.97 -1.21 -7.27
CA ILE A 23 10.52 -0.01 -7.98
C ILE A 23 11.50 1.14 -7.79
N GLY A 24 11.46 2.10 -8.72
CA GLY A 24 12.07 3.40 -8.53
C GLY A 24 11.10 4.35 -7.84
N LYS A 25 11.00 5.58 -8.37
CA LYS A 25 10.11 6.60 -7.85
C LYS A 25 8.65 6.15 -7.85
N GLY A 26 7.97 6.37 -6.75
CA GLY A 26 6.56 6.02 -6.63
C GLY A 26 6.11 5.87 -5.19
N PHE A 27 5.26 4.86 -4.95
CA PHE A 27 4.77 4.54 -3.61
C PHE A 27 5.12 3.11 -3.20
N MET A 28 5.63 2.95 -1.99
CA MET A 28 5.58 1.68 -1.28
C MET A 28 4.34 1.73 -0.39
N VAL A 29 3.46 0.74 -0.51
CA VAL A 29 2.16 0.74 0.15
C VAL A 29 2.01 -0.52 0.98
N LEU A 30 1.76 -0.34 2.28
CA LEU A 30 1.33 -1.42 3.15
C LEU A 30 -0.19 -1.49 3.10
N ILE A 31 -0.73 -2.68 2.84
CA ILE A 31 -2.17 -2.90 2.66
C ILE A 31 -2.69 -3.81 3.76
N GLY A 32 -3.57 -3.28 4.60
CA GLY A 32 -4.29 -4.05 5.61
C GLY A 32 -5.74 -4.24 5.18
N VAL A 33 -6.20 -5.50 5.22
CA VAL A 33 -7.59 -5.85 4.94
C VAL A 33 -8.28 -6.17 6.25
N GLY A 34 -9.39 -5.52 6.53
CA GLY A 34 -10.22 -5.76 7.70
C GLY A 34 -11.34 -6.76 7.40
N GLU A 35 -11.96 -7.28 8.45
CA GLU A 35 -12.98 -8.32 8.34
C GLU A 35 -14.25 -7.90 7.57
N GLU A 36 -14.52 -6.58 7.50
CA GLU A 36 -15.71 -6.05 6.83
C GLU A 36 -15.42 -5.49 5.44
N ASP A 37 -14.22 -5.65 4.93
CA ASP A 37 -13.83 -5.06 3.65
C ASP A 37 -14.40 -5.82 2.46
N THR A 38 -14.67 -5.06 1.41
CA THR A 38 -15.30 -5.55 0.18
C THR A 38 -14.55 -5.04 -1.04
N VAL A 39 -14.90 -5.58 -2.22
CA VAL A 39 -14.37 -5.12 -3.50
C VAL A 39 -14.69 -3.64 -3.73
N GLU A 40 -15.90 -3.21 -3.35
CA GLU A 40 -16.32 -1.82 -3.50
C GLU A 40 -15.47 -0.87 -2.66
N ILE A 41 -15.12 -1.28 -1.44
CA ILE A 41 -14.23 -0.50 -0.58
C ILE A 41 -12.82 -0.45 -1.20
N ALA A 42 -12.34 -1.58 -1.71
CA ALA A 42 -11.03 -1.63 -2.38
C ALA A 42 -10.98 -0.67 -3.56
N ASP A 43 -12.03 -0.64 -4.38
CA ASP A 43 -12.09 0.27 -5.53
C ASP A 43 -12.01 1.74 -5.11
N LYS A 44 -12.69 2.12 -4.05
CA LYS A 44 -12.61 3.50 -3.51
C LYS A 44 -11.21 3.85 -3.03
N MET A 45 -10.57 2.92 -2.33
CA MET A 45 -9.21 3.10 -1.82
C MET A 45 -8.21 3.26 -2.96
N ILE A 46 -8.30 2.39 -3.95
CA ILE A 46 -7.42 2.43 -5.14
C ILE A 46 -7.59 3.75 -5.88
N HIS A 47 -8.83 4.14 -6.14
CA HIS A 47 -9.12 5.39 -6.85
C HIS A 47 -8.50 6.58 -6.13
N LYS A 48 -8.65 6.65 -4.81
CA LYS A 48 -8.07 7.74 -4.03
C LYS A 48 -6.54 7.71 -4.11
N MET A 49 -5.92 6.55 -3.94
CA MET A 49 -4.46 6.41 -3.93
C MET A 49 -3.83 6.82 -5.27
N VAL A 50 -4.35 6.31 -6.39
CA VAL A 50 -3.74 6.57 -7.70
C VAL A 50 -3.94 8.01 -8.16
N ASN A 51 -4.87 8.73 -7.57
CA ASN A 51 -5.16 10.13 -7.94
C ASN A 51 -4.65 11.15 -6.92
N MET A 52 -4.04 10.72 -5.83
CA MET A 52 -3.45 11.65 -4.86
C MET A 52 -2.34 12.47 -5.51
N ARG A 53 -2.37 13.76 -5.27
CA ARG A 53 -1.44 14.73 -5.87
C ARG A 53 -0.38 15.11 -4.85
N ILE A 54 0.54 14.18 -4.58
CA ILE A 54 1.57 14.35 -3.54
C ILE A 54 3.00 14.34 -4.07
N PHE A 55 3.18 14.50 -5.38
CA PHE A 55 4.50 14.73 -5.96
C PHE A 55 4.65 16.21 -6.31
N GLU A 56 5.86 16.71 -6.17
CA GLU A 56 6.15 18.12 -6.44
C GLU A 56 6.09 18.42 -7.93
N ASP A 57 5.51 19.58 -8.27
CA ASP A 57 5.56 20.14 -9.60
C ASP A 57 6.85 20.95 -9.80
N GLU A 58 7.00 21.58 -10.96
CA GLU A 58 8.16 22.40 -11.30
C GLU A 58 8.34 23.62 -10.41
N ASN A 59 7.30 24.00 -9.67
CA ASN A 59 7.34 25.12 -8.71
C ASN A 59 7.58 24.64 -7.28
N GLY A 60 7.84 23.35 -7.07
CA GLY A 60 8.07 22.75 -5.76
C GLY A 60 6.80 22.57 -4.95
N LYS A 61 5.62 22.67 -5.56
CA LYS A 61 4.34 22.48 -4.87
C LYS A 61 3.85 21.04 -5.04
N THR A 62 3.28 20.51 -3.97
CA THR A 62 2.66 19.19 -3.95
C THR A 62 1.40 19.22 -4.81
N ASN A 63 1.50 18.78 -6.05
CA ASN A 63 0.47 18.99 -7.05
C ASN A 63 0.30 17.88 -8.07
N LEU A 64 1.30 17.01 -8.27
CA LEU A 64 1.26 15.99 -9.31
C LEU A 64 0.90 14.62 -8.73
N GLY A 65 0.16 13.87 -9.50
CA GLY A 65 -0.22 12.49 -9.16
C GLY A 65 0.78 11.47 -9.67
N LEU A 66 0.56 10.22 -9.27
CA LEU A 66 1.44 9.11 -9.59
C LEU A 66 1.64 8.91 -11.10
N LYS A 67 0.57 9.01 -11.89
CA LYS A 67 0.64 8.86 -13.35
C LYS A 67 1.44 9.97 -14.00
N GLU A 68 1.26 11.19 -13.55
CA GLU A 68 1.91 12.37 -14.12
C GLU A 68 3.42 12.32 -13.99
N VAL A 69 3.92 11.73 -12.89
CA VAL A 69 5.37 11.61 -12.67
C VAL A 69 5.94 10.28 -13.17
N GLY A 70 5.10 9.44 -13.77
CA GLY A 70 5.53 8.11 -14.21
C GLY A 70 5.93 7.20 -13.07
N GLY A 71 5.28 7.36 -11.91
CA GLY A 71 5.62 6.61 -10.71
C GLY A 71 5.13 5.18 -10.74
N SER A 72 5.74 4.35 -9.91
CA SER A 72 5.46 2.92 -9.78
C SER A 72 4.85 2.61 -8.41
N LEU A 73 4.28 1.41 -8.28
CA LEU A 73 3.73 0.91 -7.02
C LEU A 73 4.42 -0.36 -6.57
N LEU A 74 4.73 -0.44 -5.29
CA LEU A 74 5.12 -1.69 -4.62
C LEU A 74 4.08 -1.96 -3.52
N LEU A 75 3.28 -3.00 -3.69
CA LEU A 75 2.14 -3.30 -2.84
C LEU A 75 2.45 -4.49 -1.93
N ILE A 76 2.44 -4.26 -0.62
CA ILE A 76 2.81 -5.24 0.40
C ILE A 76 1.62 -5.47 1.33
N SER A 77 1.21 -6.72 1.47
CA SER A 77 0.16 -7.09 2.42
C SER A 77 0.67 -7.00 3.86
N GLN A 78 -0.12 -6.38 4.74
CA GLN A 78 0.27 -6.17 6.14
C GLN A 78 -0.96 -6.23 7.06
N PHE A 79 -1.31 -7.42 7.55
CA PHE A 79 -2.49 -7.58 8.42
C PHE A 79 -2.34 -6.86 9.75
N THR A 80 -1.09 -6.64 10.20
CA THR A 80 -0.81 -5.99 11.48
C THR A 80 -1.27 -4.54 11.55
N LEU A 81 -1.69 -3.95 10.42
CA LEU A 81 -2.32 -2.63 10.42
C LEU A 81 -3.65 -2.63 11.18
N TYR A 82 -4.22 -3.81 11.45
CA TYR A 82 -5.42 -4.00 12.25
C TYR A 82 -5.11 -4.44 13.69
N ALA A 83 -3.92 -4.09 14.19
CA ALA A 83 -3.56 -4.37 15.57
C ALA A 83 -4.48 -3.60 16.54
N ASP A 84 -4.98 -4.32 17.55
CA ASP A 84 -5.69 -3.75 18.68
C ASP A 84 -4.84 -3.93 19.93
N CYS A 85 -4.39 -2.83 20.51
CA CYS A 85 -3.48 -2.81 21.66
C CYS A 85 -4.20 -2.33 22.93
N LYS A 86 -5.53 -2.41 22.98
CA LYS A 86 -6.31 -1.91 24.12
C LYS A 86 -6.11 -2.72 25.38
N ARG A 87 -5.76 -4.00 25.27
CA ARG A 87 -5.63 -4.93 26.39
C ARG A 87 -4.19 -5.39 26.56
N GLY A 88 -3.40 -4.60 27.28
CA GLY A 88 -2.02 -4.95 27.57
C GLY A 88 -1.08 -4.75 26.39
N ASN A 89 0.09 -5.39 26.47
CA ASN A 89 1.20 -5.14 25.54
C ASN A 89 1.25 -6.11 24.35
N ARG A 90 0.38 -7.11 24.33
CA ARG A 90 0.30 -8.07 23.24
C ARG A 90 -0.82 -7.67 22.30
N PRO A 91 -0.52 -7.27 21.05
CA PRO A 91 -1.56 -6.87 20.11
C PRO A 91 -2.52 -8.01 19.77
N SER A 92 -3.79 -7.68 19.62
CA SER A 92 -4.80 -8.58 19.07
C SER A 92 -5.04 -8.24 17.61
N PHE A 93 -5.28 -9.24 16.77
CA PHE A 93 -5.52 -9.05 15.34
C PHE A 93 -6.88 -9.61 14.91
N ILE A 94 -7.83 -9.71 15.84
CA ILE A 94 -9.15 -10.28 15.56
C ILE A 94 -9.95 -9.46 14.53
N ARG A 95 -9.60 -8.19 14.33
CA ARG A 95 -10.28 -7.32 13.37
C ARG A 95 -9.69 -7.42 11.97
N ALA A 96 -8.58 -8.09 11.80
CA ALA A 96 -8.02 -8.37 10.49
C ALA A 96 -8.91 -9.35 9.74
N GLY A 97 -8.99 -9.22 8.43
CA GLY A 97 -9.73 -10.16 7.59
C GLY A 97 -9.15 -11.56 7.66
N ALA A 98 -10.01 -12.57 7.50
CA ALA A 98 -9.56 -13.96 7.40
C ALA A 98 -8.56 -14.10 6.24
N PRO A 99 -7.54 -14.98 6.37
CA PRO A 99 -6.47 -15.07 5.37
C PRO A 99 -6.93 -15.23 3.93
N ASP A 100 -7.90 -16.11 3.67
CA ASP A 100 -8.38 -16.34 2.29
C ASP A 100 -9.03 -15.10 1.68
N MET A 101 -9.91 -14.45 2.41
CA MET A 101 -10.59 -13.24 2.00
C MET A 101 -9.59 -12.09 1.81
N ALA A 102 -8.65 -11.96 2.75
CA ALA A 102 -7.63 -10.91 2.68
C ALA A 102 -6.70 -11.11 1.48
N GLU A 103 -6.28 -12.33 1.21
CA GLU A 103 -5.45 -12.64 0.05
C GLU A 103 -6.18 -12.35 -1.26
N ASN A 104 -7.45 -12.72 -1.36
CA ASN A 104 -8.26 -12.46 -2.54
C ASN A 104 -8.40 -10.95 -2.80
N LEU A 105 -8.66 -10.16 -1.77
CA LEU A 105 -8.75 -8.70 -1.92
C LEU A 105 -7.39 -8.09 -2.26
N TYR A 106 -6.31 -8.58 -1.67
CA TYR A 106 -4.96 -8.12 -2.01
C TYR A 106 -4.64 -8.36 -3.49
N LYS A 107 -4.94 -9.55 -4.00
CA LYS A 107 -4.75 -9.87 -5.43
C LYS A 107 -5.62 -9.01 -6.34
N TYR A 108 -6.86 -8.75 -5.91
CA TYR A 108 -7.77 -7.85 -6.61
C TYR A 108 -7.19 -6.44 -6.71
N ILE A 109 -6.66 -5.92 -5.60
CA ILE A 109 -6.05 -4.58 -5.55
C ILE A 109 -4.88 -4.50 -6.53
N ILE A 110 -4.02 -5.51 -6.55
CA ILE A 110 -2.88 -5.55 -7.47
C ILE A 110 -3.36 -5.50 -8.93
N ALA A 111 -4.34 -6.33 -9.28
CA ALA A 111 -4.88 -6.39 -10.63
C ALA A 111 -5.50 -5.06 -11.07
N ARG A 112 -6.26 -4.43 -10.18
CA ARG A 112 -6.88 -3.13 -10.46
C ARG A 112 -5.85 -2.02 -10.59
N CYS A 113 -4.82 -2.01 -9.74
CA CYS A 113 -3.75 -1.03 -9.85
C CYS A 113 -3.01 -1.14 -11.18
N LYS A 114 -2.84 -2.34 -11.70
CA LYS A 114 -2.20 -2.55 -13.01
C LYS A 114 -2.98 -1.95 -14.18
N GLU A 115 -4.27 -1.72 -14.01
CA GLU A 115 -5.08 -1.04 -15.03
C GLU A 115 -4.79 0.47 -15.09
N HIS A 116 -4.20 1.02 -14.04
CA HIS A 116 -3.94 2.47 -13.92
C HIS A 116 -2.46 2.83 -13.98
N ILE A 117 -1.59 1.95 -13.52
CA ILE A 117 -0.16 2.23 -13.34
C ILE A 117 0.64 1.18 -14.10
N ASP A 118 1.66 1.62 -14.84
CA ASP A 118 2.43 0.74 -15.74
C ASP A 118 3.26 -0.29 -14.96
N ILE A 119 3.92 0.14 -13.88
CA ILE A 119 4.76 -0.75 -13.07
C ILE A 119 4.14 -0.92 -11.71
N VAL A 120 3.60 -2.10 -11.47
CA VAL A 120 3.04 -2.50 -10.17
C VAL A 120 3.73 -3.79 -9.75
N GLU A 121 4.53 -3.69 -8.70
CA GLU A 121 5.26 -4.80 -8.10
C GLU A 121 4.63 -5.20 -6.79
N GLN A 122 4.94 -6.41 -6.32
CA GLN A 122 4.33 -6.98 -5.14
C GLN A 122 5.28 -7.91 -4.40
N GLY A 123 4.97 -8.17 -3.13
CA GLY A 123 5.59 -9.24 -2.38
C GLY A 123 4.78 -10.53 -2.51
N GLU A 124 4.80 -11.33 -1.47
CA GLU A 124 4.05 -12.58 -1.40
C GLU A 124 3.19 -12.59 -0.14
N PHE A 125 1.90 -12.87 -0.30
CA PHE A 125 0.97 -12.87 0.82
C PHE A 125 1.39 -13.92 1.86
N GLY A 126 1.50 -13.50 3.11
CA GLY A 126 1.84 -14.39 4.23
C GLY A 126 3.31 -14.74 4.38
N ALA A 127 4.17 -14.28 3.48
CA ALA A 127 5.61 -14.55 3.57
C ALA A 127 6.31 -13.60 4.56
N ASP A 128 7.46 -14.05 5.07
CA ASP A 128 8.38 -13.17 5.78
C ASP A 128 9.15 -12.35 4.74
N MET A 129 8.96 -11.04 4.78
CA MET A 129 9.50 -10.14 3.77
C MET A 129 10.40 -9.10 4.40
N LYS A 130 11.52 -8.78 3.71
CA LYS A 130 12.36 -7.64 4.06
C LYS A 130 12.04 -6.53 3.07
N VAL A 131 11.46 -5.45 3.56
CA VAL A 131 11.03 -4.33 2.72
C VAL A 131 11.96 -3.15 2.99
N GLU A 132 12.68 -2.74 1.95
CA GLU A 132 13.60 -1.60 2.00
C GLU A 132 13.01 -0.45 1.20
N LEU A 133 13.21 0.76 1.68
CA LEU A 133 12.73 1.94 0.97
C LEU A 133 13.53 3.17 1.37
N VAL A 134 13.53 4.15 0.47
CA VAL A 134 13.97 5.51 0.81
C VAL A 134 12.74 6.39 0.72
N ASN A 135 12.23 6.78 1.88
CA ASN A 135 11.07 7.66 1.98
C ASN A 135 11.49 9.08 1.59
N ASP A 136 10.85 9.60 0.56
CA ASP A 136 11.18 10.90 -0.01
C ASP A 136 10.37 12.01 0.66
N GLY A 137 11.07 12.76 1.51
CA GLY A 137 10.47 13.89 2.18
C GLY A 137 10.83 14.03 3.68
N PRO A 138 10.55 13.11 4.60
CA PRO A 138 9.67 11.96 4.45
C PRO A 138 8.23 12.37 4.12
N PHE A 139 7.48 11.50 3.47
CA PHE A 139 6.09 11.75 3.11
C PHE A 139 5.32 10.44 3.22
N THR A 140 4.45 10.36 4.22
CA THR A 140 3.68 9.16 4.54
C THR A 140 2.23 9.54 4.74
N VAL A 141 1.32 8.83 4.05
CA VAL A 141 -0.12 9.08 4.12
C VAL A 141 -0.82 7.81 4.54
N ILE A 142 -1.73 7.94 5.48
CA ILE A 142 -2.61 6.83 5.89
C ILE A 142 -3.97 7.08 5.25
N LEU A 143 -4.46 6.09 4.48
CA LEU A 143 -5.82 6.08 3.98
C LEU A 143 -6.61 4.96 4.66
N ASP A 144 -7.79 5.30 5.15
CA ASP A 144 -8.82 4.34 5.49
C ASP A 144 -10.17 4.90 5.05
N LEU A 145 -11.23 4.09 5.15
CA LEU A 145 -12.51 4.50 4.61
C LEU A 145 -13.04 5.79 5.26
N SER A 146 -12.74 6.02 6.53
CA SER A 146 -13.19 7.22 7.24
C SER A 146 -12.52 8.51 6.75
N LEU A 147 -11.36 8.39 6.11
CA LEU A 147 -10.57 9.52 5.66
C LEU A 147 -10.80 9.88 4.18
N ILE A 148 -11.58 9.09 3.44
CA ILE A 148 -11.79 9.27 2.00
C ILE A 148 -13.23 9.52 1.61
N HIS A 149 -14.11 9.69 2.56
CA HIS A 149 -15.52 10.02 2.32
C HIS A 149 -15.71 11.48 1.99
#